data_bb264aeda62b05cf25aca41d113e8a52
#
_entry.id   bb264aeda62b05cf25aca41d113e8a52
#
_cell.length_a   1.000
_cell.length_b   1.000
_cell.length_c   1.000
_cell.angle_alpha   90.00
_cell.angle_beta   90.00
_cell.angle_gamma   90.00
#
_symmetry.space_group_name_H-M   'P 1'
#
loop_
_entity.id
_entity.type
_entity.pdbx_description
1 polymer ?
#
loop_
_entity_poly.entity_id
_entity_poly.type
_entity_poly.pdbx_seq_one_letter_code
_entity_poly.pdbx_strand_id
1 'polypeptide(L)'
;MGQAGAGASLPGGGPWDVAVIGGGNAGLVAALAARRQAGRVLIVERAQAPMRGGNTRHIRNIRCVHRQADEFTTGSYPFAELWRDLCGVGTGPGNERLAELTVRESETVPGWMSAHGVKWQPPLAGTLHLGRTNRFFLGGGKALVNTYHRTAERMGIAVCHGITVEDLAMAGDRCTGLLTADGVIRARAVVAASGGFEANIAWLRRYWGDAADNYLIRGPRDNDGRVLAALYAHGAARAGEERGFHAVAVDARSPRFDGGIATRLDSIPFGIVVNSAGRRFYDEGEEIWPKRYAIWGRNIAEQPGQIAYSIWDAKVARLFLPPMYAPAQAGSISGLAASLGIDERAVAATVTGFNAAISPGGTFDPGRLDDCATAGISPPKSHWAQPIDTPPYYGIAMRPGITFTYLGVAVTPQARVMRTDGTALRNVFAAGEIMSGNILSTGYLAGFGLTIGTVWGRIAGAEAARGARDG
;
A
#
# COMPACT_ATOMS: atom_id res chain seq x y z
N MET A 1 18.71 16.83 28.31
CA MET A 1 17.44 17.37 28.85
C MET A 1 16.54 17.71 27.68
N GLY A 2 15.62 16.81 27.34
CA GLY A 2 14.67 17.00 26.28
C GLY A 2 13.55 17.91 26.74
N GLN A 3 13.28 18.97 26.01
CA GLN A 3 12.07 19.77 26.18
C GLN A 3 10.86 18.85 25.99
N ALA A 4 10.08 18.67 27.07
CA ALA A 4 8.74 18.11 26.99
C ALA A 4 7.95 19.01 26.02
N GLY A 5 7.53 18.46 24.89
CA GLY A 5 6.68 19.15 23.94
C GLY A 5 5.43 19.62 24.64
N ALA A 6 5.06 20.88 24.43
CA ALA A 6 3.79 21.44 24.89
C ALA A 6 2.68 20.52 24.40
N GLY A 7 1.90 19.93 25.32
CA GLY A 7 0.78 19.06 25.03
C GLY A 7 -0.15 19.77 24.03
N ALA A 8 -0.53 19.08 22.96
CA ALA A 8 -1.47 19.60 22.00
C ALA A 8 -2.80 19.79 22.72
N SER A 9 -3.25 21.04 22.88
CA SER A 9 -4.53 21.32 23.54
C SER A 9 -5.67 20.71 22.73
N LEU A 10 -6.59 20.00 23.41
CA LEU A 10 -7.78 19.45 22.76
C LEU A 10 -8.60 20.58 22.08
N PRO A 11 -9.18 20.33 20.91
CA PRO A 11 -9.98 21.32 20.22
C PRO A 11 -11.24 21.67 21.05
N GLY A 12 -11.35 22.91 21.49
CA GLY A 12 -12.46 23.41 22.32
C GLY A 12 -13.80 23.49 21.58
N GLY A 13 -14.85 23.70 22.37
CA GLY A 13 -16.24 23.89 21.91
C GLY A 13 -17.10 22.62 22.00
N GLY A 14 -18.40 22.74 21.65
CA GLY A 14 -19.36 21.63 21.71
C GLY A 14 -19.01 20.47 20.76
N PRO A 15 -19.89 19.44 20.67
CA PRO A 15 -19.56 18.25 19.89
C PRO A 15 -19.30 18.58 18.42
N TRP A 16 -18.35 17.86 17.82
CA TRP A 16 -18.12 17.89 16.39
C TRP A 16 -19.22 17.10 15.68
N ASP A 17 -19.67 17.58 14.52
CA ASP A 17 -20.64 16.80 13.73
C ASP A 17 -19.95 15.51 13.24
N VAL A 18 -18.74 15.65 12.68
CA VAL A 18 -17.93 14.50 12.23
C VAL A 18 -16.51 14.65 12.75
N ALA A 19 -16.01 13.63 13.45
CA ALA A 19 -14.61 13.47 13.80
C ALA A 19 -13.98 12.35 12.96
N VAL A 20 -12.87 12.66 12.30
CA VAL A 20 -12.13 11.72 11.45
C VAL A 20 -10.82 11.35 12.14
N ILE A 21 -10.55 10.06 12.34
CA ILE A 21 -9.33 9.55 12.95
C ILE A 21 -8.34 9.20 11.85
N GLY A 22 -7.24 9.97 11.74
CA GLY A 22 -6.18 9.80 10.76
C GLY A 22 -6.22 10.83 9.63
N GLY A 23 -5.07 11.40 9.32
CA GLY A 23 -4.85 12.43 8.29
C GLY A 23 -4.21 11.89 7.02
N GLY A 24 -4.34 10.59 6.72
CA GLY A 24 -4.00 9.99 5.44
C GLY A 24 -5.04 10.30 4.35
N ASN A 25 -4.85 9.76 3.13
CA ASN A 25 -5.77 10.00 2.01
C ASN A 25 -7.24 9.73 2.38
N ALA A 26 -7.52 8.57 2.97
CA ALA A 26 -8.90 8.19 3.31
C ALA A 26 -9.55 9.18 4.28
N GLY A 27 -8.82 9.59 5.32
CA GLY A 27 -9.32 10.53 6.31
C GLY A 27 -9.50 11.95 5.76
N LEU A 28 -8.52 12.44 5.00
CA LEU A 28 -8.63 13.75 4.34
C LEU A 28 -9.81 13.79 3.37
N VAL A 29 -9.97 12.75 2.54
CA VAL A 29 -11.12 12.62 1.62
C VAL A 29 -12.44 12.55 2.38
N ALA A 30 -12.50 11.79 3.49
CA ALA A 30 -13.70 11.70 4.32
C ALA A 30 -14.07 13.06 4.92
N ALA A 31 -13.10 13.79 5.44
CA ALA A 31 -13.33 15.12 6.00
C ALA A 31 -13.81 16.12 4.94
N LEU A 32 -13.19 16.12 3.74
CA LEU A 32 -13.61 16.97 2.63
C LEU A 32 -15.02 16.64 2.14
N ALA A 33 -15.37 15.35 2.07
CA ALA A 33 -16.71 14.90 1.70
C ALA A 33 -17.75 15.27 2.77
N ALA A 34 -17.43 15.05 4.06
CA ALA A 34 -18.31 15.38 5.18
C ALA A 34 -18.60 16.88 5.25
N ARG A 35 -17.59 17.73 5.06
CA ARG A 35 -17.71 19.18 5.18
C ARG A 35 -18.70 19.82 4.20
N ARG A 36 -19.03 19.13 3.13
CA ARG A 36 -20.08 19.59 2.19
C ARG A 36 -21.49 19.58 2.80
N GLN A 37 -21.70 18.83 3.88
CA GLN A 37 -23.01 18.63 4.50
C GLN A 37 -23.02 18.84 6.03
N ALA A 38 -21.86 18.78 6.68
CA ALA A 38 -21.69 18.98 8.13
C ALA A 38 -21.13 20.37 8.42
N GLY A 39 -21.54 20.97 9.55
CA GLY A 39 -21.08 22.28 9.98
C GLY A 39 -19.66 22.25 10.56
N ARG A 40 -19.41 21.29 11.45
CA ARG A 40 -18.16 21.17 12.19
C ARG A 40 -17.48 19.82 11.92
N VAL A 41 -16.35 19.85 11.24
CA VAL A 41 -15.55 18.64 10.91
C VAL A 41 -14.16 18.79 11.50
N LEU A 42 -13.70 17.73 12.18
CA LEU A 42 -12.37 17.62 12.78
C LEU A 42 -11.61 16.45 12.20
N ILE A 43 -10.32 16.63 11.92
CA ILE A 43 -9.35 15.53 11.71
C ILE A 43 -8.43 15.47 12.93
N VAL A 44 -8.31 14.28 13.52
CA VAL A 44 -7.37 13.97 14.59
C VAL A 44 -6.23 13.11 14.00
N GLU A 45 -5.04 13.68 13.92
CA GLU A 45 -3.84 13.04 13.36
C GLU A 45 -2.81 12.80 14.46
N ARG A 46 -2.34 11.55 14.57
CA ARG A 46 -1.33 11.18 15.56
C ARG A 46 0.05 11.76 15.25
N ALA A 47 0.42 11.77 13.98
CA ALA A 47 1.70 12.32 13.57
C ALA A 47 1.76 13.84 13.79
N GLN A 48 2.95 14.33 14.13
CA GLN A 48 3.21 15.77 14.11
C GLN A 48 3.08 16.32 12.68
N ALA A 49 2.72 17.59 12.56
CA ALA A 49 2.41 18.24 11.28
C ALA A 49 3.46 17.99 10.17
N PRO A 50 4.78 17.99 10.40
CA PRO A 50 5.77 17.71 9.35
C PRO A 50 5.73 16.25 8.84
N MET A 51 5.25 15.32 9.67
CA MET A 51 5.25 13.87 9.39
C MET A 51 3.86 13.32 9.03
N ARG A 52 2.85 14.19 8.94
CA ARG A 52 1.45 13.83 8.68
C ARG A 52 1.25 13.09 7.36
N GLY A 53 0.15 12.37 7.25
CA GLY A 53 -0.32 11.77 6.00
C GLY A 53 -0.13 10.26 5.88
N GLY A 54 0.40 9.61 6.91
CA GLY A 54 0.52 8.15 6.94
C GLY A 54 1.23 7.57 5.71
N ASN A 55 0.79 6.41 5.25
CA ASN A 55 1.30 5.76 4.03
C ASN A 55 1.11 6.60 2.76
N THR A 56 0.14 7.51 2.75
CA THR A 56 -0.17 8.35 1.57
C THR A 56 1.01 9.20 1.14
N ARG A 57 1.86 9.66 2.05
CA ARG A 57 3.03 10.47 1.69
C ARG A 57 4.07 9.74 0.84
N HIS A 58 4.01 8.40 0.80
CA HIS A 58 4.94 7.54 0.07
C HIS A 58 4.39 7.04 -1.29
N ILE A 59 3.20 7.44 -1.68
CA ILE A 59 2.60 7.03 -2.95
C ILE A 59 3.07 7.88 -4.13
N ARG A 60 2.86 7.39 -5.36
CA ARG A 60 3.13 8.15 -6.58
C ARG A 60 1.98 8.17 -7.58
N ASN A 61 1.04 7.22 -7.49
CA ASN A 61 -0.02 7.04 -8.49
C ASN A 61 -1.28 6.44 -7.86
N ILE A 62 -2.37 6.48 -8.63
CA ILE A 62 -3.66 5.87 -8.33
C ILE A 62 -4.15 5.07 -9.54
N ARG A 63 -4.83 3.94 -9.29
CA ARG A 63 -5.43 3.09 -10.32
C ARG A 63 -6.94 3.29 -10.34
N CYS A 64 -7.48 3.70 -11.48
CA CYS A 64 -8.91 3.99 -11.64
C CYS A 64 -9.41 3.57 -13.02
N VAL A 65 -10.69 3.24 -13.11
CA VAL A 65 -11.37 3.06 -14.39
C VAL A 65 -11.29 4.35 -15.22
N HIS A 66 -11.00 4.21 -16.53
CA HIS A 66 -11.11 5.28 -17.52
C HIS A 66 -11.33 4.69 -18.92
N ARG A 67 -12.11 5.38 -19.75
CA ARG A 67 -12.61 4.84 -21.01
C ARG A 67 -11.70 5.09 -22.20
N GLN A 68 -10.83 6.09 -22.11
CA GLN A 68 -9.94 6.50 -23.20
C GLN A 68 -8.61 7.03 -22.64
N ALA A 69 -7.61 7.13 -23.50
CA ALA A 69 -6.39 7.85 -23.22
C ALA A 69 -6.66 9.35 -23.03
N ASP A 70 -5.82 10.00 -22.24
CA ASP A 70 -5.74 11.45 -22.10
C ASP A 70 -4.27 11.87 -21.87
N GLU A 71 -4.02 13.11 -21.50
CA GLU A 71 -2.66 13.59 -21.23
C GLU A 71 -1.95 12.88 -20.06
N PHE A 72 -2.72 12.13 -19.23
CA PHE A 72 -2.23 11.46 -18.01
C PHE A 72 -2.22 9.94 -18.10
N THR A 73 -2.80 9.36 -19.17
CA THR A 73 -2.85 7.91 -19.39
C THR A 73 -2.68 7.59 -20.88
N THR A 74 -1.93 6.52 -21.18
CA THR A 74 -1.57 6.15 -22.57
C THR A 74 -2.62 5.26 -23.26
N GLY A 75 -3.72 4.94 -22.60
CA GLY A 75 -4.77 4.07 -23.16
C GLY A 75 -5.98 3.98 -22.24
N SER A 76 -6.99 3.23 -22.64
CA SER A 76 -8.17 2.95 -21.80
C SER A 76 -7.87 1.89 -20.74
N TYR A 77 -8.62 1.93 -19.65
CA TYR A 77 -8.67 0.88 -18.63
C TYR A 77 -10.11 0.74 -18.12
N PRO A 78 -10.96 0.02 -18.88
CA PRO A 78 -12.39 -0.05 -18.61
C PRO A 78 -12.70 -0.91 -17.38
N PHE A 79 -13.92 -0.78 -16.85
CA PHE A 79 -14.41 -1.53 -15.69
C PHE A 79 -14.12 -3.04 -15.80
N ALA A 80 -14.46 -3.67 -16.92
CA ALA A 80 -14.31 -5.12 -17.10
C ALA A 80 -12.83 -5.58 -17.00
N GLU A 81 -11.88 -4.74 -17.42
CA GLU A 81 -10.47 -5.06 -17.33
C GLU A 81 -9.97 -4.89 -15.90
N LEU A 82 -10.26 -3.76 -15.22
CA LEU A 82 -9.88 -3.56 -13.82
C LEU A 82 -10.52 -4.63 -12.92
N TRP A 83 -11.77 -5.00 -13.17
CA TRP A 83 -12.46 -6.05 -12.44
C TRP A 83 -11.75 -7.41 -12.60
N ARG A 84 -11.44 -7.80 -13.85
CA ARG A 84 -10.68 -9.02 -14.14
C ARG A 84 -9.32 -9.01 -13.46
N ASP A 85 -8.60 -7.90 -13.54
CA ASP A 85 -7.30 -7.76 -12.89
C ASP A 85 -7.39 -7.90 -11.37
N LEU A 86 -8.43 -7.31 -10.75
CA LEU A 86 -8.66 -7.42 -9.30
C LEU A 86 -9.01 -8.86 -8.88
N CYS A 87 -9.86 -9.54 -9.65
CA CYS A 87 -10.20 -10.94 -9.40
C CYS A 87 -9.01 -11.89 -9.64
N GLY A 88 -8.12 -11.54 -10.56
CA GLY A 88 -6.96 -12.35 -10.93
C GLY A 88 -5.75 -12.20 -10.00
N VAL A 89 -5.71 -11.18 -9.12
CA VAL A 89 -4.62 -11.06 -8.16
C VAL A 89 -4.95 -11.80 -6.86
N GLY A 90 -4.14 -12.76 -6.50
CA GLY A 90 -4.35 -13.57 -5.31
C GLY A 90 -5.58 -14.47 -5.39
N THR A 91 -6.37 -14.53 -4.33
CA THR A 91 -7.57 -15.37 -4.20
C THR A 91 -8.87 -14.64 -4.56
N GLY A 92 -8.77 -13.49 -5.23
CA GLY A 92 -9.92 -12.65 -5.54
C GLY A 92 -10.28 -11.66 -4.41
N PRO A 93 -11.38 -10.91 -4.55
CA PRO A 93 -11.82 -9.94 -3.55
C PRO A 93 -12.38 -10.58 -2.28
N GLY A 94 -12.19 -9.91 -1.14
CA GLY A 94 -12.72 -10.36 0.15
C GLY A 94 -14.26 -10.30 0.22
N ASN A 95 -14.86 -9.28 -0.38
CA ASN A 95 -16.31 -9.12 -0.56
C ASN A 95 -16.57 -8.57 -1.96
N GLU A 96 -17.14 -9.41 -2.82
CA GLU A 96 -17.34 -9.11 -4.24
C GLU A 96 -18.17 -7.85 -4.47
N ARG A 97 -19.28 -7.68 -3.74
CA ARG A 97 -20.17 -6.51 -3.86
C ARG A 97 -19.46 -5.20 -3.52
N LEU A 98 -18.66 -5.18 -2.45
CA LEU A 98 -17.93 -3.97 -2.04
C LEU A 98 -16.74 -3.71 -2.97
N ALA A 99 -16.11 -4.75 -3.47
CA ALA A 99 -15.04 -4.64 -4.47
C ALA A 99 -15.57 -4.10 -5.81
N GLU A 100 -16.71 -4.62 -6.29
CA GLU A 100 -17.39 -4.13 -7.49
C GLU A 100 -17.76 -2.65 -7.35
N LEU A 101 -18.35 -2.26 -6.20
CA LEU A 101 -18.65 -0.87 -5.89
C LEU A 101 -17.38 0.00 -5.96
N THR A 102 -16.27 -0.49 -5.39
CA THR A 102 -14.98 0.23 -5.41
C THR A 102 -14.49 0.47 -6.84
N VAL A 103 -14.53 -0.56 -7.69
CA VAL A 103 -14.12 -0.46 -9.09
C VAL A 103 -15.02 0.50 -9.85
N ARG A 104 -16.33 0.40 -9.70
CA ARG A 104 -17.32 1.26 -10.36
C ARG A 104 -17.16 2.74 -9.99
N GLU A 105 -17.07 3.02 -8.69
CA GLU A 105 -16.90 4.39 -8.18
C GLU A 105 -15.53 5.00 -8.52
N SER A 106 -14.53 4.17 -8.84
CA SER A 106 -13.19 4.65 -9.17
C SER A 106 -13.15 5.53 -10.42
N GLU A 107 -14.09 5.38 -11.36
CA GLU A 107 -14.16 6.18 -12.60
C GLU A 107 -14.28 7.68 -12.30
N THR A 108 -14.99 8.04 -11.24
CA THR A 108 -15.22 9.44 -10.86
C THR A 108 -14.12 10.04 -9.97
N VAL A 109 -13.22 9.19 -9.46
CA VAL A 109 -12.19 9.60 -8.49
C VAL A 109 -11.22 10.66 -9.04
N PRO A 110 -10.63 10.52 -10.25
CA PRO A 110 -9.68 11.52 -10.75
C PRO A 110 -10.29 12.92 -10.86
N GLY A 111 -11.51 13.02 -11.37
CA GLY A 111 -12.24 14.30 -11.47
C GLY A 111 -12.53 14.90 -10.10
N TRP A 112 -12.96 14.08 -9.14
CA TRP A 112 -13.18 14.53 -7.76
C TRP A 112 -11.89 15.05 -7.11
N MET A 113 -10.78 14.35 -7.29
CA MET A 113 -9.47 14.74 -6.77
C MET A 113 -9.01 16.07 -7.38
N SER A 114 -9.16 16.24 -8.70
CA SER A 114 -8.84 17.49 -9.41
C SER A 114 -9.66 18.68 -8.89
N ALA A 115 -10.96 18.48 -8.64
CA ALA A 115 -11.83 19.50 -8.06
C ALA A 115 -11.41 19.92 -6.64
N HIS A 116 -10.64 19.08 -5.93
CA HIS A 116 -10.06 19.38 -4.62
C HIS A 116 -8.58 19.81 -4.72
N GLY A 117 -8.12 20.20 -5.91
CA GLY A 117 -6.81 20.83 -6.16
C GLY A 117 -5.66 19.88 -6.48
N VAL A 118 -5.91 18.57 -6.58
CA VAL A 118 -4.87 17.59 -6.96
C VAL A 118 -4.42 17.84 -8.39
N LYS A 119 -3.10 17.81 -8.60
CA LYS A 119 -2.48 17.95 -9.91
C LYS A 119 -1.89 16.61 -10.36
N TRP A 120 -2.03 16.36 -11.64
CA TRP A 120 -1.54 15.15 -12.31
C TRP A 120 -0.31 15.47 -13.15
N GLN A 121 0.46 14.47 -13.50
CA GLN A 121 1.57 14.56 -14.45
C GLN A 121 1.46 13.46 -15.50
N PRO A 122 2.03 13.66 -16.70
CA PRO A 122 2.12 12.63 -17.72
C PRO A 122 2.78 11.35 -17.19
N PRO A 123 2.55 10.20 -17.83
CA PRO A 123 3.19 8.95 -17.46
C PRO A 123 4.71 9.07 -17.45
N LEU A 124 5.35 8.51 -16.41
CA LEU A 124 6.80 8.50 -16.30
C LEU A 124 7.41 7.38 -17.15
N ALA A 125 8.49 7.69 -17.88
CA ALA A 125 9.29 6.66 -18.54
C ALA A 125 9.84 5.64 -17.53
N GLY A 126 10.01 4.39 -17.95
CA GLY A 126 10.56 3.32 -17.10
C GLY A 126 9.62 2.82 -15.97
N THR A 127 8.35 3.19 -15.99
CA THR A 127 7.37 2.76 -14.98
C THR A 127 6.61 1.48 -15.34
N LEU A 128 7.15 0.66 -16.24
CA LEU A 128 6.72 -0.72 -16.52
C LEU A 128 5.18 -0.87 -16.60
N HIS A 129 4.57 -0.40 -17.67
CA HIS A 129 3.12 -0.49 -17.98
C HIS A 129 2.16 0.31 -17.08
N LEU A 130 2.64 1.01 -16.06
CA LEU A 130 1.77 1.79 -15.19
C LEU A 130 1.10 2.97 -15.93
N GLY A 131 1.71 3.52 -16.97
CA GLY A 131 1.20 4.69 -17.68
C GLY A 131 -0.17 4.51 -18.32
N ARG A 132 -0.58 3.26 -18.63
CA ARG A 132 -1.90 2.96 -19.18
C ARG A 132 -2.98 2.85 -18.10
N THR A 133 -2.67 2.22 -16.98
CA THR A 133 -3.66 1.84 -15.96
C THR A 133 -3.72 2.79 -14.77
N ASN A 134 -2.71 3.66 -14.61
CA ASN A 134 -2.55 4.52 -13.44
C ASN A 134 -2.30 5.97 -13.83
N ARG A 135 -2.82 6.89 -13.03
CA ARG A 135 -2.50 8.33 -13.08
C ARG A 135 -1.45 8.67 -12.03
N PHE A 136 -0.48 9.48 -12.40
CA PHE A 136 0.61 9.91 -11.53
C PHE A 136 0.33 11.28 -10.92
N PHE A 137 0.63 11.43 -9.63
CA PHE A 137 0.51 12.71 -8.93
C PHE A 137 1.73 13.59 -9.21
N LEU A 138 1.50 14.83 -9.61
CA LEU A 138 2.56 15.82 -9.68
C LEU A 138 3.10 16.09 -8.26
N GLY A 139 4.39 15.76 -8.04
CA GLY A 139 5.03 15.84 -6.73
C GLY A 139 4.69 14.69 -5.75
N GLY A 140 4.02 13.64 -6.23
CA GLY A 140 3.76 12.42 -5.47
C GLY A 140 2.88 12.60 -4.25
N GLY A 141 2.98 11.67 -3.29
CA GLY A 141 2.11 11.60 -2.14
C GLY A 141 2.23 12.77 -1.17
N LYS A 142 3.42 13.35 -1.00
CA LYS A 142 3.58 14.55 -0.16
C LYS A 142 2.83 15.74 -0.73
N ALA A 143 2.87 15.94 -2.05
CA ALA A 143 2.12 17.00 -2.71
C ALA A 143 0.61 16.78 -2.60
N LEU A 144 0.14 15.53 -2.74
CA LEU A 144 -1.26 15.15 -2.53
C LEU A 144 -1.73 15.51 -1.11
N VAL A 145 -1.02 15.05 -0.08
CA VAL A 145 -1.34 15.32 1.33
C VAL A 145 -1.39 16.83 1.59
N ASN A 146 -0.37 17.57 1.17
CA ASN A 146 -0.31 19.02 1.34
C ASN A 146 -1.44 19.76 0.60
N THR A 147 -1.84 19.27 -0.57
CA THR A 147 -2.96 19.83 -1.33
C THR A 147 -4.28 19.65 -0.59
N TYR A 148 -4.53 18.45 -0.06
CA TYR A 148 -5.73 18.20 0.71
C TYR A 148 -5.76 18.97 2.04
N HIS A 149 -4.62 19.13 2.72
CA HIS A 149 -4.56 19.98 3.92
C HIS A 149 -4.92 21.44 3.61
N ARG A 150 -4.35 22.04 2.55
CA ARG A 150 -4.72 23.40 2.12
C ARG A 150 -6.20 23.50 1.74
N THR A 151 -6.76 22.46 1.13
CA THR A 151 -8.19 22.44 0.79
C THR A 151 -9.06 22.31 2.05
N ALA A 152 -8.67 21.47 3.00
CA ALA A 152 -9.34 21.33 4.29
C ALA A 152 -9.35 22.66 5.06
N GLU A 153 -8.22 23.36 5.11
CA GLU A 153 -8.09 24.68 5.73
C GLU A 153 -9.05 25.70 5.09
N ARG A 154 -9.05 25.81 3.74
CA ARG A 154 -9.97 26.70 3.01
C ARG A 154 -11.43 26.36 3.25
N MET A 155 -11.76 25.11 3.47
CA MET A 155 -13.13 24.66 3.79
C MET A 155 -13.48 24.81 5.28
N GLY A 156 -12.57 25.30 6.13
CA GLY A 156 -12.80 25.45 7.57
C GLY A 156 -12.89 24.12 8.32
N ILE A 157 -12.17 23.08 7.85
CA ILE A 157 -12.02 21.82 8.57
C ILE A 157 -10.91 21.99 9.60
N ALA A 158 -11.19 21.68 10.87
CA ALA A 158 -10.17 21.68 11.91
C ALA A 158 -9.26 20.46 11.78
N VAL A 159 -7.95 20.65 11.99
CA VAL A 159 -6.97 19.57 11.99
C VAL A 159 -6.09 19.67 13.23
N CYS A 160 -6.11 18.65 14.05
CA CYS A 160 -5.24 18.53 15.22
C CYS A 160 -4.15 17.47 14.97
N HIS A 161 -2.91 17.85 15.17
CA HIS A 161 -1.75 16.99 15.02
C HIS A 161 -1.15 16.62 16.39
N GLY A 162 -0.48 15.46 16.47
CA GLY A 162 0.17 14.99 17.68
C GLY A 162 -0.81 14.42 18.71
N ILE A 163 -2.08 14.18 18.33
CA ILE A 163 -3.10 13.62 19.21
C ILE A 163 -3.34 12.15 18.88
N THR A 164 -3.10 11.29 19.85
CA THR A 164 -3.39 9.85 19.75
C THR A 164 -4.81 9.57 20.24
N VAL A 165 -5.62 8.95 19.39
CA VAL A 165 -6.89 8.36 19.79
C VAL A 165 -6.59 6.99 20.40
N GLU A 166 -6.90 6.85 21.68
CA GLU A 166 -6.64 5.62 22.44
C GLU A 166 -7.79 4.63 22.29
N ASP A 167 -9.05 5.13 22.32
CA ASP A 167 -10.27 4.33 22.26
C ASP A 167 -11.45 5.19 21.81
N LEU A 168 -12.61 4.58 21.68
CA LEU A 168 -13.89 5.22 21.39
C LEU A 168 -14.76 5.29 22.65
N ALA A 169 -15.35 6.46 22.92
CA ALA A 169 -16.35 6.60 23.99
C ALA A 169 -17.69 6.07 23.48
N MET A 170 -18.04 4.86 23.89
CA MET A 170 -19.25 4.16 23.42
C MET A 170 -20.39 4.25 24.43
N ALA A 171 -21.62 4.41 23.93
CA ALA A 171 -22.88 4.26 24.66
C ALA A 171 -23.76 3.26 23.88
N GLY A 172 -23.65 1.98 24.23
CA GLY A 172 -24.25 0.88 23.47
C GLY A 172 -23.60 0.75 22.07
N ASP A 173 -24.41 0.86 21.03
CA ASP A 173 -23.99 0.82 19.63
C ASP A 173 -23.58 2.21 19.03
N ARG A 174 -23.63 3.25 19.89
CA ARG A 174 -23.35 4.65 19.49
C ARG A 174 -22.03 5.14 20.07
N CYS A 175 -21.18 5.71 19.24
CA CYS A 175 -19.99 6.43 19.66
C CYS A 175 -20.37 7.89 20.01
N THR A 176 -19.95 8.37 21.18
CA THR A 176 -20.17 9.73 21.67
C THR A 176 -18.94 10.63 21.55
N GLY A 177 -17.77 10.03 21.23
CA GLY A 177 -16.52 10.77 21.10
C GLY A 177 -15.29 9.86 21.00
N LEU A 178 -14.13 10.50 20.97
CA LEU A 178 -12.81 9.87 20.90
C LEU A 178 -12.11 10.03 22.25
N LEU A 179 -11.61 8.96 22.81
CA LEU A 179 -10.79 8.97 24.03
C LEU A 179 -9.33 9.24 23.67
N THR A 180 -8.73 10.21 24.32
CA THR A 180 -7.31 10.58 24.21
C THR A 180 -6.69 10.69 25.59
N ALA A 181 -5.38 10.76 25.70
CA ALA A 181 -4.69 10.99 26.97
C ALA A 181 -5.12 12.30 27.66
N ASP A 182 -5.51 13.31 26.88
CA ASP A 182 -5.88 14.64 27.37
C ASP A 182 -7.39 14.79 27.61
N GLY A 183 -8.19 13.75 27.39
CA GLY A 183 -9.64 13.75 27.61
C GLY A 183 -10.45 13.29 26.41
N VAL A 184 -11.75 13.67 26.38
CA VAL A 184 -12.72 13.23 25.37
C VAL A 184 -12.97 14.30 24.33
N ILE A 185 -12.78 13.98 23.07
CA ILE A 185 -13.22 14.79 21.93
C ILE A 185 -14.63 14.33 21.54
N ARG A 186 -15.66 15.09 21.91
CA ARG A 186 -17.05 14.73 21.63
C ARG A 186 -17.38 14.86 20.14
N ALA A 187 -18.07 13.85 19.58
CA ALA A 187 -18.50 13.83 18.18
C ALA A 187 -19.84 13.12 18.01
N ARG A 188 -20.62 13.56 17.03
CA ARG A 188 -21.91 12.94 16.66
C ARG A 188 -21.72 11.74 15.74
N ALA A 189 -20.72 11.78 14.89
CA ALA A 189 -20.30 10.67 14.02
C ALA A 189 -18.78 10.59 13.94
N VAL A 190 -18.26 9.37 13.75
CA VAL A 190 -16.82 9.09 13.71
C VAL A 190 -16.48 8.34 12.43
N VAL A 191 -15.41 8.76 11.75
CA VAL A 191 -14.81 8.01 10.64
C VAL A 191 -13.44 7.50 11.05
N ALA A 192 -13.27 6.19 11.18
CA ALA A 192 -11.99 5.54 11.40
C ALA A 192 -11.24 5.42 10.06
N ALA A 193 -10.15 6.15 9.92
CA ALA A 193 -9.26 6.16 8.75
C ALA A 193 -7.77 6.13 9.16
N SER A 194 -7.50 5.39 10.25
CA SER A 194 -6.21 5.39 10.98
C SER A 194 -5.14 4.47 10.38
N GLY A 195 -5.39 3.83 9.23
CA GLY A 195 -4.48 2.84 8.66
C GLY A 195 -4.64 1.44 9.28
N GLY A 196 -3.66 0.59 9.03
CA GLY A 196 -3.60 -0.78 9.54
C GLY A 196 -2.71 -0.94 10.77
N PHE A 197 -2.02 -2.10 10.85
CA PHE A 197 -1.13 -2.44 11.97
C PHE A 197 0.27 -2.89 11.54
N GLU A 198 0.69 -2.58 10.34
CA GLU A 198 1.98 -3.03 9.77
C GLU A 198 3.17 -2.55 10.58
N ALA A 199 3.07 -1.46 11.33
CA ALA A 199 4.14 -0.99 12.20
C ALA A 199 4.18 -1.67 13.57
N ASN A 200 3.16 -2.49 13.91
CA ASN A 200 3.11 -3.25 15.15
C ASN A 200 3.73 -4.63 14.98
N ILE A 201 5.04 -4.71 15.18
CA ILE A 201 5.78 -5.96 15.00
C ILE A 201 5.26 -7.09 15.92
N ALA A 202 4.85 -6.76 17.14
CA ALA A 202 4.27 -7.74 18.06
C ALA A 202 2.94 -8.30 17.53
N TRP A 203 2.14 -7.48 16.83
CA TRP A 203 0.93 -7.95 16.19
C TRP A 203 1.26 -8.80 14.94
N LEU A 204 2.21 -8.39 14.11
CA LEU A 204 2.67 -9.18 12.97
C LEU A 204 3.20 -10.56 13.40
N ARG A 205 3.92 -10.64 14.53
CA ARG A 205 4.41 -11.92 15.08
C ARG A 205 3.30 -12.92 15.40
N ARG A 206 2.09 -12.48 15.74
CA ARG A 206 0.94 -13.38 15.99
C ARG A 206 0.61 -14.24 14.76
N TYR A 207 0.86 -13.72 13.57
CA TYR A 207 0.52 -14.37 12.30
C TYR A 207 1.73 -14.91 11.53
N TRP A 208 2.89 -14.28 11.69
CA TRP A 208 4.10 -14.60 10.94
C TRP A 208 5.24 -15.16 11.81
N GLY A 209 5.04 -15.27 13.12
CA GLY A 209 6.08 -15.71 14.05
C GLY A 209 7.29 -14.77 14.03
N ASP A 210 8.47 -15.32 14.36
CA ASP A 210 9.72 -14.56 14.45
C ASP A 210 10.19 -13.96 13.11
N ALA A 211 9.67 -14.46 11.98
CA ALA A 211 9.94 -13.88 10.66
C ALA A 211 9.60 -12.37 10.60
N ALA A 212 8.60 -11.93 11.37
CA ALA A 212 8.19 -10.53 11.43
C ALA A 212 9.30 -9.58 11.90
N ASP A 213 10.30 -10.07 12.63
CA ASP A 213 11.43 -9.25 13.08
C ASP A 213 12.32 -8.76 11.94
N ASN A 214 12.33 -9.50 10.84
CA ASN A 214 13.11 -9.18 9.65
C ASN A 214 12.32 -8.34 8.63
N TYR A 215 11.06 -8.00 8.93
CA TYR A 215 10.26 -7.18 8.01
C TYR A 215 10.63 -5.71 8.13
N LEU A 216 10.68 -5.05 6.98
CA LEU A 216 10.84 -3.60 6.87
C LEU A 216 9.48 -2.98 6.60
N ILE A 217 9.21 -1.86 7.24
CA ILE A 217 7.93 -1.16 7.13
C ILE A 217 8.14 0.08 6.26
N ARG A 218 7.50 0.11 5.10
CA ARG A 218 7.68 1.19 4.13
C ARG A 218 7.01 2.49 4.57
N GLY A 219 5.97 2.38 5.38
CA GLY A 219 5.23 3.49 5.97
C GLY A 219 5.77 3.94 7.32
N PRO A 220 5.05 4.87 7.96
CA PRO A 220 5.43 5.40 9.27
C PRO A 220 5.21 4.38 10.39
N ARG A 221 5.90 4.58 11.51
CA ARG A 221 5.72 3.78 12.71
C ARG A 221 4.37 3.99 13.42
N ASP A 222 3.59 4.96 12.97
CA ASP A 222 2.31 5.33 13.60
C ASP A 222 1.16 4.40 13.23
N ASN A 223 1.29 3.57 12.18
CA ASN A 223 0.28 2.57 11.80
C ASN A 223 0.40 1.31 12.68
N ASP A 224 0.09 1.45 13.98
CA ASP A 224 0.27 0.40 14.98
C ASP A 224 -1.00 -0.41 15.30
N GLY A 225 -2.12 -0.11 14.62
CA GLY A 225 -3.38 -0.84 14.77
C GLY A 225 -4.21 -0.46 16.01
N ARG A 226 -3.87 0.59 16.72
CA ARG A 226 -4.54 0.98 17.98
C ARG A 226 -6.05 1.16 17.81
N VAL A 227 -6.48 1.96 16.84
CA VAL A 227 -7.91 2.20 16.56
C VAL A 227 -8.59 0.92 16.07
N LEU A 228 -7.90 0.09 15.29
CA LEU A 228 -8.40 -1.22 14.87
C LEU A 228 -8.64 -2.14 16.08
N ALA A 229 -7.69 -2.16 17.03
CA ALA A 229 -7.83 -2.93 18.27
C ALA A 229 -9.00 -2.42 19.12
N ALA A 230 -9.17 -1.11 19.24
CA ALA A 230 -10.30 -0.48 19.93
C ALA A 230 -11.65 -0.90 19.30
N LEU A 231 -11.75 -0.84 17.96
CA LEU A 231 -12.97 -1.28 17.26
C LEU A 231 -13.29 -2.75 17.52
N TYR A 232 -12.27 -3.63 17.53
CA TYR A 232 -12.48 -5.05 17.89
C TYR A 232 -12.93 -5.21 19.33
N ALA A 233 -12.39 -4.45 20.28
CA ALA A 233 -12.82 -4.46 21.68
C ALA A 233 -14.32 -4.06 21.84
N HIS A 234 -14.80 -3.20 20.95
CA HIS A 234 -16.20 -2.79 20.86
C HIS A 234 -17.07 -3.70 19.96
N GLY A 235 -16.58 -4.90 19.64
CA GLY A 235 -17.33 -5.93 18.93
C GLY A 235 -17.37 -5.76 17.40
N ALA A 236 -16.48 -4.98 16.80
CA ALA A 236 -16.39 -4.90 15.34
C ALA A 236 -16.04 -6.25 14.71
N ALA A 237 -16.73 -6.61 13.65
CA ALA A 237 -16.46 -7.80 12.86
C ALA A 237 -15.18 -7.62 12.04
N ARG A 238 -14.38 -8.68 11.91
CA ARG A 238 -13.16 -8.70 11.13
C ARG A 238 -13.43 -8.90 9.64
N ALA A 239 -12.61 -8.32 8.80
CA ALA A 239 -12.58 -8.57 7.35
C ALA A 239 -11.13 -8.64 6.88
N GLY A 240 -10.84 -9.56 5.97
CA GLY A 240 -9.52 -9.77 5.39
C GLY A 240 -8.71 -10.88 6.07
N GLU A 241 -7.65 -11.26 5.38
CA GLU A 241 -6.75 -12.35 5.79
C GLU A 241 -5.76 -11.88 6.86
N GLU A 242 -5.59 -12.66 7.92
CA GLU A 242 -4.67 -12.37 9.03
C GLU A 242 -3.20 -12.28 8.58
N ARG A 243 -2.82 -13.06 7.58
CA ARG A 243 -1.50 -13.04 6.94
C ARG A 243 -1.48 -12.23 5.64
N GLY A 244 -2.58 -11.52 5.34
CA GLY A 244 -2.71 -10.69 4.14
C GLY A 244 -2.05 -9.34 4.31
N PHE A 245 -1.12 -9.00 3.42
CA PHE A 245 -0.51 -7.68 3.35
C PHE A 245 0.01 -7.35 1.95
N HIS A 246 0.08 -6.07 1.65
CA HIS A 246 0.83 -5.56 0.51
C HIS A 246 2.30 -5.44 0.92
N ALA A 247 3.11 -6.39 0.46
CA ALA A 247 4.54 -6.38 0.71
C ALA A 247 5.32 -6.53 -0.60
N VAL A 248 6.41 -5.79 -0.71
CA VAL A 248 7.28 -5.75 -1.88
C VAL A 248 8.70 -6.11 -1.50
N ALA A 249 9.51 -6.45 -2.49
CA ALA A 249 10.95 -6.55 -2.30
C ALA A 249 11.52 -5.14 -2.10
N VAL A 250 12.19 -4.91 -0.99
CA VAL A 250 12.93 -3.67 -0.70
C VAL A 250 14.39 -3.96 -0.44
N ASP A 251 15.25 -3.00 -0.73
CA ASP A 251 16.67 -3.11 -0.40
C ASP A 251 16.86 -3.38 1.10
N ALA A 252 17.61 -4.41 1.44
CA ALA A 252 17.82 -4.85 2.82
C ALA A 252 18.49 -3.79 3.71
N ARG A 253 19.14 -2.78 3.11
CA ARG A 253 19.76 -1.63 3.79
C ARG A 253 18.78 -0.53 4.15
N SER A 254 17.51 -0.67 3.73
CA SER A 254 16.45 0.31 4.03
C SER A 254 16.22 0.45 5.53
N PRO A 255 15.83 1.62 6.02
CA PRO A 255 15.46 1.81 7.42
C PRO A 255 14.25 0.93 7.77
N ARG A 256 14.16 0.52 9.05
CA ARG A 256 13.06 -0.33 9.53
C ARG A 256 11.68 0.29 9.29
N PHE A 257 11.57 1.61 9.37
CA PHE A 257 10.35 2.38 9.12
C PHE A 257 10.62 3.49 8.11
N ASP A 258 9.57 3.95 7.42
CA ASP A 258 9.63 5.10 6.50
C ASP A 258 10.57 4.94 5.28
N GLY A 259 10.93 3.71 4.90
CA GLY A 259 11.72 3.48 3.69
C GLY A 259 11.05 3.97 2.41
N GLY A 260 9.74 4.06 2.41
CA GLY A 260 8.95 4.62 1.33
C GLY A 260 8.99 3.80 0.03
N ILE A 261 8.56 4.44 -1.07
CA ILE A 261 8.51 3.81 -2.38
C ILE A 261 9.89 3.71 -3.04
N ALA A 262 10.82 4.58 -2.67
CA ALA A 262 12.14 4.66 -3.31
C ALA A 262 13.03 3.44 -3.03
N THR A 263 12.76 2.70 -1.94
CA THR A 263 13.53 1.51 -1.55
C THR A 263 13.07 0.23 -2.26
N ARG A 264 11.94 0.26 -2.99
CA ARG A 264 11.44 -0.87 -3.77
C ARG A 264 12.38 -1.17 -4.94
N LEU A 265 12.58 -2.46 -5.21
CA LEU A 265 13.40 -2.92 -6.32
C LEU A 265 12.51 -3.35 -7.49
N ASP A 266 12.84 -2.85 -8.67
CA ASP A 266 12.15 -3.13 -9.94
C ASP A 266 13.01 -3.97 -10.91
N SER A 267 14.17 -4.50 -10.45
CA SER A 267 15.10 -5.35 -11.24
C SER A 267 14.62 -6.79 -11.45
N ILE A 268 13.72 -7.27 -10.59
CA ILE A 268 13.31 -8.67 -10.48
C ILE A 268 12.90 -9.29 -11.82
N PRO A 269 12.00 -8.69 -12.64
CA PRO A 269 11.57 -9.34 -13.89
C PRO A 269 12.70 -9.50 -14.93
N PHE A 270 13.77 -8.72 -14.85
CA PHE A 270 14.84 -8.71 -15.84
C PHE A 270 16.12 -9.45 -15.39
N GLY A 271 16.11 -10.05 -14.21
CA GLY A 271 17.17 -10.85 -13.66
C GLY A 271 16.66 -12.18 -13.10
N ILE A 272 17.38 -12.72 -12.13
CA ILE A 272 16.93 -13.84 -11.29
C ILE A 272 16.93 -13.43 -9.83
N VAL A 273 16.15 -14.14 -9.02
CA VAL A 273 16.14 -13.98 -7.57
C VAL A 273 16.52 -15.28 -6.89
N VAL A 274 17.55 -15.23 -6.05
CA VAL A 274 18.01 -16.38 -5.27
C VAL A 274 17.83 -16.13 -3.77
N ASN A 275 17.61 -17.19 -3.00
CA ASN A 275 17.59 -17.14 -1.53
C ASN A 275 19.04 -17.24 -0.97
N SER A 276 19.17 -17.27 0.36
CA SER A 276 20.47 -17.37 1.04
C SER A 276 21.26 -18.66 0.72
N ALA A 277 20.60 -19.70 0.19
CA ALA A 277 21.24 -20.91 -0.30
C ALA A 277 21.62 -20.84 -1.79
N GLY A 278 21.54 -19.67 -2.42
CA GLY A 278 21.89 -19.45 -3.82
C GLY A 278 20.91 -20.06 -4.82
N ARG A 279 19.68 -20.41 -4.41
CA ARG A 279 18.67 -21.10 -5.26
C ARG A 279 17.51 -20.19 -5.61
N ARG A 280 17.04 -20.23 -6.85
CA ARG A 280 15.77 -19.59 -7.27
C ARG A 280 14.60 -20.28 -6.58
N PHE A 281 13.54 -19.54 -6.31
CA PHE A 281 12.37 -20.04 -5.57
C PHE A 281 11.03 -19.60 -6.14
N TYR A 282 11.00 -18.74 -7.14
CA TYR A 282 9.78 -18.29 -7.80
C TYR A 282 10.05 -17.86 -9.25
N ASP A 283 8.98 -17.77 -10.07
CA ASP A 283 9.03 -17.27 -11.44
C ASP A 283 9.07 -15.73 -11.46
N GLU A 284 10.20 -15.16 -11.80
CA GLU A 284 10.39 -13.70 -11.86
C GLU A 284 9.65 -13.07 -13.05
N GLY A 285 9.27 -13.86 -14.04
CA GLY A 285 8.60 -13.44 -15.27
C GLY A 285 7.12 -13.82 -15.36
N GLU A 286 6.47 -14.24 -14.28
CA GLU A 286 5.11 -14.79 -14.28
C GLU A 286 4.05 -13.87 -14.90
N GLU A 287 4.12 -12.57 -14.67
CA GLU A 287 3.10 -11.61 -15.12
C GLU A 287 3.69 -10.21 -15.20
N ILE A 288 3.00 -9.28 -15.84
CA ILE A 288 3.32 -7.86 -15.89
C ILE A 288 3.56 -7.31 -14.48
N TRP A 289 4.74 -6.72 -14.29
CA TRP A 289 5.27 -6.31 -12.99
C TRP A 289 4.29 -5.52 -12.09
N PRO A 290 3.52 -4.54 -12.57
CA PRO A 290 2.50 -3.85 -11.76
C PRO A 290 1.40 -4.71 -11.16
N LYS A 291 1.23 -5.94 -11.61
CA LYS A 291 0.28 -6.91 -11.08
C LYS A 291 0.95 -7.91 -10.12
N ARG A 292 2.28 -8.08 -10.20
CA ARG A 292 3.01 -9.12 -9.43
C ARG A 292 4.06 -8.61 -8.45
N TYR A 293 4.51 -7.38 -8.56
CA TYR A 293 5.56 -6.86 -7.67
C TYR A 293 5.21 -6.98 -6.17
N ALA A 294 3.96 -6.97 -5.82
CA ALA A 294 3.49 -6.95 -4.44
C ALA A 294 3.49 -8.33 -3.75
N ILE A 295 3.71 -9.42 -4.48
CA ILE A 295 3.84 -10.76 -3.87
C ILE A 295 5.28 -11.04 -3.42
N TRP A 296 6.26 -10.30 -3.93
CA TRP A 296 7.68 -10.58 -3.70
C TRP A 296 8.08 -10.40 -2.24
N GLY A 297 7.46 -9.45 -1.52
CA GLY A 297 7.67 -9.36 -0.08
C GLY A 297 7.24 -10.63 0.66
N ARG A 298 6.09 -11.21 0.29
CA ARG A 298 5.63 -12.47 0.86
C ARG A 298 6.55 -13.65 0.48
N ASN A 299 6.90 -13.77 -0.79
CA ASN A 299 7.80 -14.81 -1.27
C ASN A 299 9.16 -14.79 -0.55
N ILE A 300 9.69 -13.58 -0.27
CA ILE A 300 10.93 -13.42 0.51
C ILE A 300 10.69 -13.73 1.99
N ALA A 301 9.53 -13.40 2.55
CA ALA A 301 9.18 -13.70 3.95
C ALA A 301 9.17 -15.22 4.24
N GLU A 302 8.95 -16.04 3.22
CA GLU A 302 8.94 -17.50 3.30
C GLU A 302 10.35 -18.12 3.10
N GLN A 303 11.36 -17.31 2.73
CA GLN A 303 12.73 -17.79 2.55
C GLN A 303 13.53 -17.80 3.87
N PRO A 304 14.55 -18.64 3.98
CA PRO A 304 15.44 -18.67 5.15
C PRO A 304 16.02 -17.29 5.45
N GLY A 305 15.91 -16.84 6.71
CA GLY A 305 16.36 -15.53 7.17
C GLY A 305 15.58 -14.34 6.62
N GLN A 306 14.46 -14.58 5.90
CA GLN A 306 13.64 -13.57 5.25
C GLN A 306 14.48 -12.60 4.39
N ILE A 307 15.42 -13.20 3.62
CA ILE A 307 16.34 -12.48 2.74
C ILE A 307 16.43 -13.19 1.38
N ALA A 308 16.52 -12.41 0.33
CA ALA A 308 16.79 -12.88 -1.02
C ALA A 308 17.69 -11.89 -1.76
N TYR A 309 18.18 -12.27 -2.91
CA TYR A 309 19.14 -11.47 -3.69
C TYR A 309 18.68 -11.41 -5.14
N SER A 310 18.45 -10.20 -5.64
CA SER A 310 18.22 -9.95 -7.07
C SER A 310 19.57 -9.87 -7.77
N ILE A 311 19.75 -10.61 -8.85
CA ILE A 311 20.98 -10.69 -9.65
C ILE A 311 20.62 -10.39 -11.11
N TRP A 312 21.36 -9.49 -11.74
CA TRP A 312 21.22 -9.12 -13.15
C TRP A 312 22.56 -8.71 -13.75
N ASP A 313 22.61 -8.50 -15.06
CA ASP A 313 23.82 -8.07 -15.76
C ASP A 313 23.67 -6.70 -16.44
N ALA A 314 24.71 -6.26 -17.11
CA ALA A 314 24.79 -4.94 -17.74
C ALA A 314 23.74 -4.70 -18.83
N LYS A 315 23.27 -5.78 -19.52
CA LYS A 315 22.31 -5.67 -20.64
C LYS A 315 20.97 -5.06 -20.21
N VAL A 316 20.53 -5.39 -18.99
CA VAL A 316 19.19 -5.00 -18.50
C VAL A 316 19.21 -3.86 -17.48
N ALA A 317 20.38 -3.39 -17.09
CA ALA A 317 20.54 -2.39 -16.01
C ALA A 317 19.80 -1.05 -16.23
N ARG A 318 19.40 -0.76 -17.48
CA ARG A 318 18.67 0.47 -17.84
C ARG A 318 17.17 0.27 -18.10
N LEU A 319 16.67 -0.96 -17.96
CA LEU A 319 15.27 -1.28 -18.26
C LEU A 319 14.30 -0.96 -17.12
N PHE A 320 14.80 -0.68 -15.93
CA PHE A 320 14.02 -0.38 -14.73
C PHE A 320 14.55 0.85 -14.00
N LEU A 321 13.78 1.35 -13.05
CA LEU A 321 14.21 2.50 -12.25
C LEU A 321 15.45 2.13 -11.43
N PRO A 322 16.49 2.99 -11.42
CA PRO A 322 17.70 2.72 -10.68
C PRO A 322 17.40 2.53 -9.18
N PRO A 323 18.05 1.57 -8.51
CA PRO A 323 17.93 1.40 -7.07
C PRO A 323 18.38 2.64 -6.31
N MET A 324 17.75 2.90 -5.15
CA MET A 324 18.12 4.04 -4.29
C MET A 324 19.54 3.91 -3.75
N TYR A 325 19.97 2.69 -3.45
CA TYR A 325 21.34 2.38 -3.02
C TYR A 325 22.08 1.68 -4.16
N ALA A 326 23.34 2.04 -4.36
CA ALA A 326 24.16 1.40 -5.39
C ALA A 326 24.20 -0.12 -5.20
N PRO A 327 23.95 -0.93 -6.27
CA PRO A 327 24.07 -2.37 -6.20
C PRO A 327 25.52 -2.81 -5.97
N ALA A 328 25.72 -3.97 -5.39
CA ALA A 328 27.00 -4.65 -5.49
C ALA A 328 27.32 -4.93 -6.97
N GLN A 329 28.58 -4.80 -7.36
CA GLN A 329 29.03 -4.95 -8.74
C GLN A 329 30.31 -5.78 -8.80
N ALA A 330 30.38 -6.70 -9.76
CA ALA A 330 31.59 -7.51 -9.99
C ALA A 330 31.77 -7.90 -11.46
N GLY A 331 32.99 -8.24 -11.83
CA GLY A 331 33.32 -8.73 -13.17
C GLY A 331 33.00 -10.23 -13.38
N SER A 332 32.63 -10.95 -12.32
CA SER A 332 32.23 -12.36 -12.37
C SER A 332 31.09 -12.66 -11.40
N ILE A 333 30.32 -13.73 -11.66
CA ILE A 333 29.21 -14.17 -10.79
C ILE A 333 29.74 -14.59 -9.42
N SER A 334 30.88 -15.34 -9.36
CA SER A 334 31.47 -15.70 -8.07
C SER A 334 31.91 -14.50 -7.26
N GLY A 335 32.57 -13.50 -7.89
CA GLY A 335 32.95 -12.27 -7.21
C GLY A 335 31.71 -11.45 -6.72
N LEU A 336 30.59 -11.48 -7.47
CA LEU A 336 29.34 -10.87 -7.03
C LEU A 336 28.77 -11.61 -5.81
N ALA A 337 28.73 -12.95 -5.86
CA ALA A 337 28.23 -13.77 -4.75
C ALA A 337 29.07 -13.55 -3.48
N ALA A 338 30.40 -13.52 -3.59
CA ALA A 338 31.30 -13.18 -2.48
C ALA A 338 30.97 -11.79 -1.88
N SER A 339 30.76 -10.78 -2.72
CA SER A 339 30.42 -9.43 -2.27
C SER A 339 29.05 -9.32 -1.58
N LEU A 340 28.13 -10.23 -1.91
CA LEU A 340 26.79 -10.33 -1.30
C LEU A 340 26.77 -11.25 -0.06
N GLY A 341 27.87 -11.95 0.25
CA GLY A 341 27.97 -12.87 1.38
C GLY A 341 27.15 -14.15 1.21
N ILE A 342 27.01 -14.66 -0.03
CA ILE A 342 26.30 -15.90 -0.35
C ILE A 342 27.25 -16.90 -1.02
N ASP A 343 26.89 -18.19 -0.98
CA ASP A 343 27.73 -19.26 -1.51
C ASP A 343 28.01 -19.06 -3.01
N GLU A 344 29.29 -18.87 -3.34
CA GLU A 344 29.74 -18.57 -4.70
C GLU A 344 29.47 -19.72 -5.67
N ARG A 345 29.66 -20.97 -5.23
CA ARG A 345 29.46 -22.15 -6.06
C ARG A 345 27.97 -22.36 -6.34
N ALA A 346 27.13 -22.20 -5.32
CA ALA A 346 25.69 -22.35 -5.46
C ALA A 346 25.11 -21.30 -6.43
N VAL A 347 25.52 -20.04 -6.31
CA VAL A 347 25.06 -18.96 -7.21
C VAL A 347 25.58 -19.19 -8.64
N ALA A 348 26.85 -19.53 -8.82
CA ALA A 348 27.42 -19.81 -10.14
C ALA A 348 26.72 -21.01 -10.82
N ALA A 349 26.42 -22.07 -10.08
CA ALA A 349 25.66 -23.22 -10.59
C ALA A 349 24.25 -22.84 -10.99
N THR A 350 23.56 -22.00 -10.17
CA THR A 350 22.21 -21.49 -10.46
C THR A 350 22.20 -20.63 -11.73
N VAL A 351 23.14 -19.70 -11.90
CA VAL A 351 23.24 -18.87 -13.12
C VAL A 351 23.55 -19.72 -14.35
N THR A 352 24.48 -20.66 -14.22
CA THR A 352 24.83 -21.57 -15.33
C THR A 352 23.64 -22.43 -15.75
N GLY A 353 22.93 -23.03 -14.79
CA GLY A 353 21.73 -23.83 -15.05
C GLY A 353 20.59 -23.00 -15.64
N PHE A 354 20.38 -21.77 -15.14
CA PHE A 354 19.41 -20.83 -15.69
C PHE A 354 19.72 -20.48 -17.15
N ASN A 355 20.97 -20.10 -17.46
CA ASN A 355 21.39 -19.74 -18.82
C ASN A 355 21.23 -20.92 -19.80
N ALA A 356 21.57 -22.13 -19.37
CA ALA A 356 21.41 -23.34 -20.18
C ALA A 356 19.95 -23.73 -20.43
N ALA A 357 19.02 -23.31 -19.57
CA ALA A 357 17.60 -23.63 -19.66
C ALA A 357 16.81 -22.66 -20.52
N ILE A 358 17.40 -21.57 -21.00
CA ILE A 358 16.71 -20.58 -21.83
C ILE A 358 16.35 -21.21 -23.17
N SER A 359 15.06 -21.16 -23.52
CA SER A 359 14.54 -21.64 -24.78
C SER A 359 15.04 -20.79 -25.96
N PRO A 360 15.51 -21.35 -27.06
CA PRO A 360 15.96 -20.59 -28.21
C PRO A 360 14.77 -19.95 -28.96
N GLY A 361 15.04 -18.84 -29.66
CA GLY A 361 14.10 -18.23 -30.62
C GLY A 361 13.14 -17.18 -30.07
N GLY A 362 13.13 -16.94 -28.75
CA GLY A 362 12.34 -15.87 -28.15
C GLY A 362 12.83 -14.48 -28.54
N THR A 363 11.90 -13.53 -28.68
CA THR A 363 12.21 -12.11 -28.94
C THR A 363 11.95 -11.29 -27.68
N PHE A 364 13.04 -10.80 -27.07
CA PHE A 364 12.95 -10.01 -25.85
C PHE A 364 12.23 -8.67 -26.07
N ASP A 365 11.15 -8.45 -25.30
CA ASP A 365 10.41 -7.20 -25.28
C ASP A 365 9.98 -6.85 -23.84
N PRO A 366 10.65 -5.88 -23.19
CA PRO A 366 10.32 -5.48 -21.82
C PRO A 366 8.95 -4.81 -21.71
N GLY A 367 8.31 -4.49 -22.83
CA GLY A 367 7.03 -3.81 -22.92
C GLY A 367 5.81 -4.73 -22.92
N ARG A 368 5.96 -6.03 -23.00
CA ARG A 368 4.86 -7.03 -23.02
C ARG A 368 5.31 -8.33 -22.37
N LEU A 369 4.37 -9.23 -22.13
CA LEU A 369 4.71 -10.63 -21.87
C LEU A 369 5.27 -11.21 -23.16
N ASP A 370 6.57 -11.44 -23.19
CA ASP A 370 7.30 -11.93 -24.35
C ASP A 370 7.38 -13.47 -24.37
N ASP A 371 8.05 -14.04 -25.35
CA ASP A 371 8.23 -15.47 -25.50
C ASP A 371 9.63 -15.97 -25.06
N CYS A 372 10.41 -15.11 -24.38
CA CYS A 372 11.68 -15.47 -23.77
C CYS A 372 11.47 -16.21 -22.45
N ALA A 373 11.51 -17.54 -22.51
CA ALA A 373 11.22 -18.41 -21.36
C ALA A 373 12.32 -19.44 -21.11
N THR A 374 12.27 -20.10 -19.97
CA THR A 374 13.12 -21.25 -19.65
C THR A 374 12.33 -22.55 -19.73
N ALA A 375 13.01 -23.66 -20.06
CA ALA A 375 12.45 -25.00 -20.06
C ALA A 375 13.31 -25.95 -19.21
N GLY A 376 12.66 -26.97 -18.61
CA GLY A 376 13.35 -28.03 -17.90
C GLY A 376 13.94 -27.66 -16.54
N ILE A 377 13.65 -26.50 -15.99
CA ILE A 377 14.05 -26.08 -14.63
C ILE A 377 12.83 -25.69 -13.77
N SER A 378 12.99 -25.79 -12.46
CA SER A 378 12.01 -25.38 -11.47
C SER A 378 12.66 -24.47 -10.42
N PRO A 379 12.08 -23.28 -10.14
CA PRO A 379 10.94 -22.69 -10.84
C PRO A 379 11.29 -22.30 -12.29
N PRO A 380 10.30 -22.26 -13.20
CA PRO A 380 10.51 -21.72 -14.55
C PRO A 380 10.72 -20.20 -14.49
N LYS A 381 11.12 -19.60 -15.60
CA LYS A 381 10.94 -18.16 -15.85
C LYS A 381 10.13 -18.04 -17.13
N SER A 382 8.89 -17.55 -17.01
CA SER A 382 7.89 -17.60 -18.09
C SER A 382 8.10 -16.52 -19.16
N HIS A 383 8.68 -15.38 -18.80
CA HIS A 383 8.92 -14.24 -19.69
C HIS A 383 10.23 -13.56 -19.33
N TRP A 384 10.79 -12.80 -20.28
CA TRP A 384 12.01 -11.99 -20.12
C TRP A 384 13.23 -12.78 -19.68
N ALA A 385 13.29 -14.07 -20.01
CA ALA A 385 14.45 -14.90 -19.75
C ALA A 385 15.59 -14.52 -20.71
N GLN A 386 16.58 -13.79 -20.19
CA GLN A 386 17.81 -13.44 -20.90
C GLN A 386 19.02 -14.10 -20.21
N PRO A 387 20.05 -14.55 -20.95
CA PRO A 387 21.27 -15.04 -20.33
C PRO A 387 21.89 -13.97 -19.43
N ILE A 388 22.38 -14.38 -18.26
CA ILE A 388 23.19 -13.51 -17.39
C ILE A 388 24.65 -13.81 -17.70
N ASP A 389 25.21 -13.09 -18.68
CA ASP A 389 26.53 -13.43 -19.28
C ASP A 389 27.36 -12.17 -19.62
N THR A 390 26.83 -10.96 -19.42
CA THR A 390 27.50 -9.72 -19.81
C THR A 390 27.90 -8.89 -18.58
N PRO A 391 29.20 -8.88 -18.21
CA PRO A 391 29.67 -8.06 -17.10
C PRO A 391 29.56 -6.57 -17.40
N PRO A 392 29.51 -5.69 -16.37
CA PRO A 392 29.48 -6.06 -14.96
C PRO A 392 28.17 -6.72 -14.55
N TYR A 393 28.28 -7.63 -13.56
CA TYR A 393 27.14 -8.24 -12.89
C TYR A 393 26.76 -7.41 -11.67
N TYR A 394 25.47 -7.33 -11.38
CA TYR A 394 24.93 -6.53 -10.30
C TYR A 394 24.09 -7.39 -9.36
N GLY A 395 24.06 -7.01 -8.08
CA GLY A 395 23.22 -7.67 -7.10
C GLY A 395 22.82 -6.80 -5.92
N ILE A 396 21.64 -7.06 -5.37
CA ILE A 396 21.12 -6.38 -4.18
C ILE A 396 20.46 -7.40 -3.26
N ALA A 397 20.80 -7.36 -1.98
CA ALA A 397 20.08 -8.08 -0.93
C ALA A 397 18.71 -7.41 -0.69
N MET A 398 17.66 -8.25 -0.56
CA MET A 398 16.27 -7.80 -0.40
C MET A 398 15.64 -8.39 0.84
N ARG A 399 14.75 -7.61 1.47
CA ARG A 399 13.87 -8.04 2.55
C ARG A 399 12.41 -7.76 2.24
N PRO A 400 11.44 -8.40 2.95
CA PRO A 400 10.03 -8.05 2.86
C PRO A 400 9.81 -6.61 3.32
N GLY A 401 9.24 -5.78 2.43
CA GLY A 401 8.85 -4.41 2.75
C GLY A 401 7.35 -4.25 2.80
N ILE A 402 6.74 -4.22 4.00
CA ILE A 402 5.29 -4.09 4.15
C ILE A 402 4.86 -2.66 3.91
N THR A 403 3.84 -2.48 3.07
CA THR A 403 3.21 -1.18 2.82
C THR A 403 1.96 -1.01 3.66
N PHE A 404 1.07 -2.02 3.69
CA PHE A 404 -0.11 -2.03 4.54
C PHE A 404 -0.67 -3.47 4.69
N THR A 405 -1.44 -3.66 5.77
CA THR A 405 -2.10 -4.92 6.11
C THR A 405 -3.52 -4.97 5.54
N TYR A 406 -4.04 -6.18 5.26
CA TYR A 406 -5.41 -6.31 4.75
C TYR A 406 -6.42 -6.56 5.86
N LEU A 407 -6.05 -7.25 6.93
CA LEU A 407 -6.93 -7.48 8.07
C LEU A 407 -7.40 -6.14 8.65
N GLY A 408 -8.72 -5.96 8.69
CA GLY A 408 -9.39 -4.76 9.16
C GLY A 408 -10.79 -5.06 9.64
N VAL A 409 -11.67 -4.06 9.63
CA VAL A 409 -13.07 -4.21 10.02
C VAL A 409 -13.98 -4.46 8.83
N ALA A 410 -15.01 -5.28 9.02
CA ALA A 410 -16.10 -5.44 8.06
C ALA A 410 -16.96 -4.16 8.01
N VAL A 411 -17.41 -3.80 6.81
CA VAL A 411 -18.26 -2.60 6.61
C VAL A 411 -19.48 -2.89 5.75
N THR A 412 -20.52 -2.08 5.92
CA THR A 412 -21.66 -2.04 4.99
C THR A 412 -21.30 -1.25 3.72
N PRO A 413 -22.13 -1.30 2.65
CA PRO A 413 -21.98 -0.43 1.48
C PRO A 413 -22.01 1.08 1.80
N GLN A 414 -22.52 1.47 2.96
CA GLN A 414 -22.50 2.84 3.49
C GLN A 414 -21.27 3.10 4.39
N ALA A 415 -20.26 2.24 4.35
CA ALA A 415 -19.05 2.31 5.14
C ALA A 415 -19.25 2.22 6.67
N ARG A 416 -20.43 1.84 7.18
CA ARG A 416 -20.65 1.64 8.63
C ARG A 416 -19.90 0.39 9.10
N VAL A 417 -19.25 0.48 10.25
CA VAL A 417 -18.55 -0.64 10.86
C VAL A 417 -19.56 -1.71 11.30
N MET A 418 -19.40 -2.93 10.80
CA MET A 418 -20.20 -4.09 11.16
C MET A 418 -19.73 -4.68 12.50
N ARG A 419 -20.67 -5.26 13.26
CA ARG A 419 -20.40 -6.00 14.49
C ARG A 419 -20.47 -7.50 14.25
N THR A 420 -19.89 -8.26 15.15
CA THR A 420 -19.89 -9.72 15.11
C THR A 420 -21.29 -10.34 15.24
N ASP A 421 -22.26 -9.61 15.79
CA ASP A 421 -23.67 -9.99 15.87
C ASP A 421 -24.47 -9.74 14.58
N GLY A 422 -23.82 -9.26 13.51
CA GLY A 422 -24.46 -8.95 12.23
C GLY A 422 -25.10 -7.57 12.16
N THR A 423 -25.14 -6.82 13.24
CA THR A 423 -25.59 -5.42 13.26
C THR A 423 -24.46 -4.46 12.83
N ALA A 424 -24.75 -3.18 12.69
CA ALA A 424 -23.73 -2.16 12.43
C ALA A 424 -23.71 -1.13 13.57
N LEU A 425 -22.53 -0.60 13.87
CA LEU A 425 -22.41 0.57 14.75
C LEU A 425 -23.17 1.75 14.13
N ARG A 426 -23.95 2.45 14.95
CA ARG A 426 -24.92 3.45 14.47
C ARG A 426 -24.27 4.61 13.74
N ASN A 427 -23.13 5.10 14.24
CA ASN A 427 -22.48 6.34 13.79
C ASN A 427 -20.94 6.21 13.68
N VAL A 428 -20.43 4.98 13.53
CA VAL A 428 -19.01 4.72 13.28
C VAL A 428 -18.84 4.16 11.88
N PHE A 429 -18.00 4.81 11.10
CA PHE A 429 -17.69 4.49 9.72
C PHE A 429 -16.20 4.16 9.58
N ALA A 430 -15.81 3.41 8.55
CA ALA A 430 -14.42 3.11 8.30
C ALA A 430 -14.05 3.32 6.82
N ALA A 431 -12.84 3.82 6.57
CA ALA A 431 -12.36 4.07 5.23
C ALA A 431 -10.84 3.83 5.09
N GLY A 432 -10.44 3.37 3.92
CA GLY A 432 -9.03 3.13 3.59
C GLY A 432 -8.51 1.79 4.10
N GLU A 433 -7.28 1.78 4.54
CA GLU A 433 -6.58 0.54 4.92
C GLU A 433 -7.32 -0.26 6.01
N ILE A 434 -7.84 0.41 7.02
CA ILE A 434 -8.54 -0.21 8.16
C ILE A 434 -9.74 -1.08 7.73
N MET A 435 -10.25 -0.94 6.50
CA MET A 435 -11.33 -1.75 5.95
C MET A 435 -10.95 -2.46 4.64
N SER A 436 -9.68 -2.40 4.23
CA SER A 436 -9.24 -2.86 2.92
C SER A 436 -9.44 -4.36 2.68
N GLY A 437 -9.50 -5.18 3.74
CA GLY A 437 -9.77 -6.61 3.67
C GLY A 437 -11.16 -6.98 3.17
N ASN A 438 -12.11 -6.03 3.09
CA ASN A 438 -13.35 -6.23 2.36
C ASN A 438 -13.13 -6.28 0.83
N ILE A 439 -12.04 -5.69 0.35
CA ILE A 439 -11.76 -5.51 -1.08
C ILE A 439 -10.59 -6.41 -1.52
N LEU A 440 -9.52 -6.46 -0.73
CA LEU A 440 -8.29 -7.19 -1.01
C LEU A 440 -8.20 -8.44 -0.15
N SER A 441 -7.61 -9.51 -0.70
CA SER A 441 -7.34 -10.77 0.02
C SER A 441 -5.84 -11.03 0.14
N THR A 442 -5.21 -11.63 -0.87
CA THR A 442 -3.79 -12.02 -0.84
C THR A 442 -2.93 -11.28 -1.87
N GLY A 443 -3.54 -10.66 -2.89
CA GLY A 443 -2.86 -9.95 -3.96
C GLY A 443 -3.09 -8.44 -3.93
N TYR A 444 -2.41 -7.72 -4.83
CA TYR A 444 -2.50 -6.26 -4.91
C TYR A 444 -2.26 -5.75 -6.32
N LEU A 445 -3.03 -4.77 -6.73
CA LEU A 445 -2.81 -3.98 -7.94
C LEU A 445 -2.15 -2.65 -7.59
N ALA A 446 -1.07 -2.30 -8.30
CA ALA A 446 -0.35 -1.04 -8.06
C ALA A 446 -1.30 0.17 -8.08
N GLY A 447 -1.27 0.98 -7.03
CA GLY A 447 -2.09 2.19 -6.88
C GLY A 447 -3.53 1.96 -6.38
N PHE A 448 -4.00 0.72 -6.24
CA PHE A 448 -5.39 0.43 -5.91
C PHE A 448 -5.75 0.71 -4.43
N GLY A 449 -4.80 0.60 -3.50
CA GLY A 449 -5.03 0.98 -2.11
C GLY A 449 -5.43 2.45 -1.94
N LEU A 450 -4.89 3.34 -2.82
CA LEU A 450 -5.32 4.73 -2.81
C LEU A 450 -6.73 4.91 -3.38
N THR A 451 -7.11 4.09 -4.38
CA THR A 451 -8.48 4.03 -4.92
C THR A 451 -9.46 3.65 -3.83
N ILE A 452 -9.17 2.57 -3.08
CA ILE A 452 -9.97 2.15 -1.92
C ILE A 452 -10.12 3.32 -0.93
N GLY A 453 -8.99 3.95 -0.55
CA GLY A 453 -9.01 5.07 0.39
C GLY A 453 -9.84 6.27 -0.09
N THR A 454 -9.82 6.57 -1.39
CA THR A 454 -10.56 7.72 -1.94
C THR A 454 -12.04 7.40 -2.13
N VAL A 455 -12.40 6.24 -2.66
CA VAL A 455 -13.80 5.82 -2.81
C VAL A 455 -14.48 5.74 -1.46
N TRP A 456 -13.90 4.97 -0.54
CA TRP A 456 -14.50 4.75 0.77
C TRP A 456 -14.41 5.96 1.69
N GLY A 457 -13.40 6.83 1.53
CA GLY A 457 -13.37 8.13 2.20
C GLY A 457 -14.54 9.01 1.80
N ARG A 458 -14.85 9.08 0.49
CA ARG A 458 -16.03 9.83 0.00
C ARG A 458 -17.33 9.29 0.57
N ILE A 459 -17.52 7.96 0.54
CA ILE A 459 -18.72 7.29 1.06
C ILE A 459 -18.82 7.52 2.56
N ALA A 460 -17.80 7.19 3.35
CA ALA A 460 -17.81 7.31 4.80
C ALA A 460 -18.04 8.74 5.26
N GLY A 461 -17.40 9.73 4.63
CA GLY A 461 -17.57 11.14 4.98
C GLY A 461 -18.99 11.65 4.72
N ALA A 462 -19.56 11.30 3.55
CA ALA A 462 -20.93 11.70 3.22
C ALA A 462 -21.96 11.04 4.15
N GLU A 463 -21.81 9.75 4.45
CA GLU A 463 -22.70 9.00 5.34
C GLU A 463 -22.57 9.47 6.81
N ALA A 464 -21.35 9.76 7.27
CA ALA A 464 -21.12 10.30 8.60
C ALA A 464 -21.81 11.68 8.79
N ALA A 465 -21.72 12.54 7.77
CA ALA A 465 -22.39 13.83 7.81
C ALA A 465 -23.92 13.72 7.82
N ARG A 466 -24.50 12.75 7.11
CA ARG A 466 -25.95 12.45 7.18
C ARG A 466 -26.33 11.96 8.56
N GLY A 467 -25.64 10.94 9.08
CA GLY A 467 -25.93 10.37 10.40
C GLY A 467 -25.75 11.37 11.56
N ALA A 468 -24.89 12.38 11.40
CA ALA A 468 -24.72 13.44 12.41
C ALA A 468 -25.89 14.43 12.49
N ARG A 469 -26.71 14.54 11.43
CA ARG A 469 -27.92 15.38 11.40
C ARG A 469 -29.14 14.66 11.95
N ASP A 470 -29.19 13.35 11.79
CA ASP A 470 -30.36 12.53 12.15
C ASP A 470 -30.33 12.07 13.62
N GLY A 471 -29.28 12.40 14.38
CA GLY A 471 -29.05 12.00 15.77
C GLY A 471 -28.54 13.07 16.69
#